data_355f097148bb4df4e82ef9c990451509
#
_entry.id   355f097148bb4df4e82ef9c990451509
#
_cell.length_a   1.000
_cell.length_b   1.000
_cell.length_c   1.000
_cell.angle_alpha   90.00
_cell.angle_beta   90.00
_cell.angle_gamma   90.00
#
_symmetry.space_group_name_H-M   'P 1'
#
loop_
_entity.id
_entity.type
_entity.pdbx_description
1 polymer ?
#
loop_
_entity_poly.entity_id
_entity_poly.type
_entity_poly.pdbx_seq_one_letter_code
_entity_poly.pdbx_strand_id
1 'polypeptide(L)'
;MSNAAVYIRWGRPTTGRETKSLEVFSHALEYYGTLKAKGKITEFRTYFATNGALADFGGFMLLEGTVAQCRDLVDSDDFQKILVKAHHVVDNLELVHMSMGDEIHKTIGRVLDARKQLGIT
;
A
#
# COMPACT_ATOMS: atom_id res chain seq x y z
N MET A 1 8.03 -16.24 1.93
CA MET A 1 8.65 -15.46 0.85
C MET A 1 7.61 -14.53 0.24
N SER A 2 7.99 -13.28 0.04
CA SER A 2 7.06 -12.28 -0.51
C SER A 2 7.05 -12.33 -2.03
N ASN A 3 5.85 -12.31 -2.62
CA ASN A 3 5.67 -12.20 -4.06
C ASN A 3 4.61 -11.16 -4.43
N ALA A 4 4.12 -10.43 -3.44
CA ALA A 4 3.14 -9.37 -3.61
C ALA A 4 3.37 -8.27 -2.59
N ALA A 5 2.85 -7.11 -2.88
CA ALA A 5 2.88 -5.98 -1.97
C ALA A 5 1.62 -5.15 -2.12
N VAL A 6 1.25 -4.45 -1.06
CA VAL A 6 0.26 -3.39 -1.09
C VAL A 6 1.03 -2.08 -0.98
N TYR A 7 0.91 -1.25 -1.99
CA TYR A 7 1.55 0.06 -2.05
C TYR A 7 0.51 1.10 -1.66
N ILE A 8 0.84 1.90 -0.63
CA ILE A 8 -0.05 2.97 -0.17
C ILE A 8 0.71 4.28 -0.28
N ARG A 9 0.18 5.20 -1.05
CA ARG A 9 0.77 6.51 -1.29
C ARG A 9 -0.17 7.56 -0.73
N TRP A 10 0.39 8.65 -0.17
CA TRP A 10 -0.41 9.77 0.31
C TRP A 10 0.23 11.10 -0.08
N GLY A 11 -0.60 12.13 -0.14
CA GLY A 11 -0.16 13.50 -0.34
C GLY A 11 0.17 14.16 0.99
N ARG A 12 -0.14 15.44 1.11
CA ARG A 12 0.07 16.17 2.36
C ARG A 12 -1.10 15.95 3.31
N PRO A 13 -0.91 16.21 4.61
CA PRO A 13 -2.03 16.22 5.55
C PRO A 13 -3.10 17.21 5.10
N THR A 14 -4.36 16.83 5.25
CA THR A 14 -5.48 17.72 4.93
C THR A 14 -5.42 18.94 5.84
N THR A 15 -5.58 20.13 5.26
CA THR A 15 -5.48 21.38 6.00
C THR A 15 -6.39 21.39 7.22
N GLY A 16 -5.84 21.72 8.37
CA GLY A 16 -6.55 21.74 9.64
C GLY A 16 -6.59 20.39 10.35
N ARG A 17 -6.04 19.34 9.74
CA ARG A 17 -6.06 17.98 10.30
C ARG A 17 -4.66 17.40 10.48
N GLU A 18 -3.65 18.24 10.54
CA GLU A 18 -2.25 17.81 10.60
C GLU A 18 -1.97 16.91 11.80
N THR A 19 -2.44 17.30 12.99
CA THR A 19 -2.25 16.50 14.20
C THR A 19 -2.99 15.17 14.10
N LYS A 20 -4.21 15.17 13.58
CA LYS A 20 -4.99 13.95 13.40
C LYS A 20 -4.33 13.01 12.38
N SER A 21 -3.72 13.57 11.35
CA SER A 21 -2.96 12.80 10.38
C SER A 21 -1.82 12.02 11.04
N LEU A 22 -1.07 12.65 11.95
CA LEU A 22 0.01 11.98 12.68
C LEU A 22 -0.52 10.89 13.60
N GLU A 23 -1.66 11.11 14.25
CA GLU A 23 -2.28 10.08 15.09
C GLU A 23 -2.68 8.84 14.29
N VAL A 24 -3.33 9.04 13.15
CA VAL A 24 -3.72 7.94 12.26
C VAL A 24 -2.50 7.20 11.74
N PHE A 25 -1.46 7.93 11.35
CA PHE A 25 -0.22 7.35 10.87
C PHE A 25 0.45 6.48 11.95
N SER A 26 0.57 7.00 13.18
CA SER A 26 1.18 6.24 14.29
C SER A 26 0.39 4.97 14.59
N HIS A 27 -0.92 5.06 14.60
CA HIS A 27 -1.78 3.89 14.81
C HIS A 27 -1.61 2.85 13.70
N ALA A 28 -1.50 3.31 12.46
CA ALA A 28 -1.27 2.41 11.32
C ALA A 28 0.05 1.67 11.47
N LEU A 29 1.13 2.37 11.85
CA LEU A 29 2.43 1.73 12.03
C LEU A 29 2.40 0.67 13.12
N GLU A 30 1.72 0.93 14.24
CA GLU A 30 1.55 -0.06 15.31
C GLU A 30 0.80 -1.29 14.80
N TYR A 31 -0.27 -1.07 14.05
CA TYR A 31 -1.07 -2.16 13.48
C TYR A 31 -0.23 -3.02 12.52
N TYR A 32 0.54 -2.40 11.64
CA TYR A 32 1.37 -3.15 10.69
C TYR A 32 2.50 -3.89 11.40
N GLY A 33 3.07 -3.31 12.46
CA GLY A 33 4.04 -4.00 13.29
C GLY A 33 3.47 -5.25 13.95
N THR A 34 2.22 -5.17 14.42
CA THR A 34 1.50 -6.32 14.99
C THR A 34 1.27 -7.39 13.94
N LEU A 35 0.87 -7.01 12.72
CA LEU A 35 0.67 -7.97 11.64
C LEU A 35 1.95 -8.69 11.27
N LYS A 36 3.06 -7.96 11.22
CA LYS A 36 4.36 -8.57 10.95
C LYS A 36 4.75 -9.55 12.05
N ALA A 37 4.59 -9.17 13.31
CA ALA A 37 4.90 -10.05 14.45
C ALA A 37 4.07 -11.32 14.44
N LYS A 38 2.84 -11.26 13.96
CA LYS A 38 1.94 -12.42 13.86
C LYS A 38 2.14 -13.24 12.57
N GLY A 39 3.04 -12.82 11.69
CA GLY A 39 3.27 -13.49 10.41
C GLY A 39 2.18 -13.28 9.39
N LYS A 40 1.32 -12.29 9.56
CA LYS A 40 0.24 -11.98 8.61
C LYS A 40 0.72 -11.21 7.40
N ILE A 41 1.84 -10.50 7.55
CA ILE A 41 2.62 -9.91 6.46
C ILE A 41 4.07 -10.27 6.71
N THR A 42 4.89 -10.22 5.66
CA THR A 42 6.32 -10.57 5.77
C THR A 42 7.14 -9.37 6.23
N GLU A 43 6.84 -8.21 5.68
CA GLU A 43 7.61 -6.99 5.94
C GLU A 43 6.74 -5.76 5.65
N PHE A 44 7.07 -4.65 6.30
CA PHE A 44 6.53 -3.36 5.89
C PHE A 44 7.64 -2.32 5.92
N ARG A 45 7.55 -1.36 5.02
CA ARG A 45 8.53 -0.27 4.88
C ARG A 45 7.79 1.02 4.64
N THR A 46 8.23 2.07 5.31
CA THR A 46 7.59 3.37 5.24
C THR A 46 8.61 4.43 4.84
N TYR A 47 8.22 5.28 3.92
CA TYR A 47 9.08 6.34 3.40
C TYR A 47 8.34 7.67 3.46
N PHE A 48 8.93 8.66 4.12
CA PHE A 48 8.44 10.03 4.12
C PHE A 48 9.26 10.88 3.15
N ALA A 49 8.58 11.72 2.39
CA ALA A 49 9.26 12.73 1.59
C ALA A 49 9.80 13.81 2.52
N THR A 50 11.11 14.07 2.46
CA THR A 50 11.75 15.05 3.34
C THR A 50 12.23 16.29 2.60
N ASN A 51 12.69 16.13 1.36
CA ASN A 51 13.18 17.23 0.52
C ASN A 51 12.65 17.06 -0.88
N GLY A 52 12.38 18.19 -1.56
CA GLY A 52 11.89 18.16 -2.93
C GLY A 52 10.48 17.64 -3.06
N ALA A 53 9.75 17.52 -1.95
CA ALA A 53 8.40 17.03 -1.95
C ALA A 53 7.46 18.01 -2.65
N LEU A 54 6.58 17.45 -3.50
CA LEU A 54 5.51 18.23 -4.12
C LEU A 54 4.30 18.23 -3.18
N ALA A 55 3.41 19.21 -3.38
CA ALA A 55 2.23 19.35 -2.53
C ALA A 55 1.36 18.08 -2.47
N ASP A 56 1.37 17.28 -3.52
CA ASP A 56 0.56 16.08 -3.62
C ASP A 56 1.31 14.79 -3.28
N PHE A 57 2.54 14.87 -2.77
CA PHE A 57 3.32 13.71 -2.41
C PHE A 57 3.94 13.86 -1.02
N GLY A 58 3.44 13.10 -0.05
CA GLY A 58 3.95 13.10 1.32
C GLY A 58 4.80 11.88 1.65
N GLY A 59 4.57 10.77 0.99
CA GLY A 59 5.32 9.54 1.21
C GLY A 59 4.57 8.33 0.72
N PHE A 60 5.12 7.17 1.02
CA PHE A 60 4.46 5.90 0.69
C PHE A 60 4.92 4.81 1.65
N MET A 61 4.18 3.71 1.65
CA MET A 61 4.59 2.50 2.37
C MET A 61 4.31 1.27 1.52
N LEU A 62 5.09 0.24 1.78
CA LEU A 62 4.94 -1.07 1.16
C LEU A 62 4.67 -2.09 2.25
N LEU A 63 3.61 -2.87 2.07
CA LEU A 63 3.25 -3.97 2.95
C LEU A 63 3.43 -5.23 2.12
N GLU A 64 4.43 -6.05 2.46
CA GLU A 64 4.85 -7.19 1.63
C GLU A 64 4.38 -8.51 2.20
N GLY A 65 4.05 -9.43 1.33
CA GLY A 65 3.67 -10.78 1.71
C GLY A 65 3.41 -11.63 0.48
N THR A 66 2.68 -12.73 0.68
CA THR A 66 2.18 -13.52 -0.44
C THR A 66 0.95 -12.82 -1.03
N VAL A 67 0.55 -13.23 -2.23
CA VAL A 67 -0.68 -12.72 -2.84
C VAL A 67 -1.88 -12.92 -1.89
N ALA A 68 -1.98 -14.09 -1.28
CA ALA A 68 -3.07 -14.39 -0.34
C ALA A 68 -3.03 -13.48 0.89
N GLN A 69 -1.83 -13.26 1.46
CA GLN A 69 -1.67 -12.37 2.61
C GLN A 69 -2.09 -10.94 2.29
N CYS A 70 -1.70 -10.44 1.13
CA CYS A 70 -2.05 -9.09 0.71
C CYS A 70 -3.55 -8.93 0.47
N ARG A 71 -4.19 -9.94 -0.12
CA ARG A 71 -5.64 -9.93 -0.30
C ARG A 71 -6.38 -9.98 1.03
N ASP A 72 -5.97 -10.86 1.93
CA ASP A 72 -6.56 -10.96 3.26
C ASP A 72 -6.42 -9.66 4.04
N LEU A 73 -5.26 -9.00 3.92
CA LEU A 73 -5.02 -7.71 4.56
C LEU A 73 -6.01 -6.67 4.06
N VAL A 74 -6.10 -6.49 2.76
CA VAL A 74 -6.96 -5.45 2.17
C VAL A 74 -8.44 -5.73 2.45
N ASP A 75 -8.84 -7.01 2.47
CA ASP A 75 -10.21 -7.40 2.75
C ASP A 75 -10.57 -7.33 4.23
N SER A 76 -9.57 -7.20 5.11
CA SER A 76 -9.84 -7.18 6.55
C SER A 76 -10.54 -5.88 6.97
N ASP A 77 -11.47 -6.02 7.91
CA ASP A 77 -12.21 -4.87 8.43
C ASP A 77 -11.31 -3.87 9.16
N ASP A 78 -10.33 -4.37 9.90
CA ASP A 78 -9.39 -3.53 10.64
C ASP A 78 -8.57 -2.64 9.71
N PHE A 79 -8.07 -3.20 8.60
CA PHE A 79 -7.33 -2.44 7.62
C PHE A 79 -8.20 -1.41 6.92
N GLN A 80 -9.43 -1.79 6.54
CA GLN A 80 -10.38 -0.88 5.90
C GLN A 80 -10.73 0.30 6.80
N LYS A 81 -10.86 0.08 8.11
CA LYS A 81 -11.10 1.15 9.07
C LYS A 81 -9.95 2.16 9.10
N ILE A 82 -8.71 1.68 9.03
CA ILE A 82 -7.53 2.54 8.98
C ILE A 82 -7.52 3.35 7.69
N LEU A 83 -7.82 2.72 6.54
CA LEU A 83 -7.88 3.42 5.26
C LEU A 83 -8.94 4.53 5.26
N VAL A 84 -10.11 4.26 5.81
CA VAL A 84 -11.17 5.27 5.87
C VAL A 84 -10.73 6.46 6.70
N LYS A 85 -10.10 6.22 7.85
CA LYS A 85 -9.55 7.31 8.68
C LYS A 85 -8.48 8.09 7.92
N ALA A 86 -7.59 7.38 7.23
CA ALA A 86 -6.53 8.02 6.47
C ALA A 86 -7.08 8.93 5.36
N HIS A 87 -8.14 8.50 4.67
CA HIS A 87 -8.80 9.31 3.65
C HIS A 87 -9.32 10.65 4.20
N HIS A 88 -9.63 10.73 5.49
CA HIS A 88 -10.12 11.94 6.11
C HIS A 88 -9.01 12.90 6.56
N VAL A 89 -7.77 12.45 6.60
CA VAL A 89 -6.68 13.24 7.18
C VAL A 89 -5.50 13.49 6.24
N VAL A 90 -5.45 12.83 5.09
CA VAL A 90 -4.45 13.10 4.05
C VAL A 90 -5.12 13.28 2.70
N ASP A 91 -4.47 14.06 1.84
CA ASP A 91 -4.92 14.25 0.47
C ASP A 91 -4.33 13.15 -0.42
N ASN A 92 -5.04 12.80 -1.47
CA ASN A 92 -4.54 11.91 -2.53
C ASN A 92 -4.03 10.55 -2.04
N LEU A 93 -4.78 9.93 -1.14
CA LEU A 93 -4.46 8.57 -0.69
C LEU A 93 -4.77 7.58 -1.81
N GLU A 94 -3.80 6.76 -2.16
CA GLU A 94 -3.94 5.73 -3.18
C GLU A 94 -3.46 4.39 -2.63
N LEU A 95 -4.12 3.32 -3.04
CA LEU A 95 -3.73 1.96 -2.72
C LEU A 95 -3.60 1.18 -4.01
N VAL A 96 -2.47 0.50 -4.20
CA VAL A 96 -2.21 -0.28 -5.41
C VAL A 96 -1.68 -1.65 -5.02
N HIS A 97 -2.27 -2.69 -5.58
CA HIS A 97 -1.72 -4.03 -5.47
C HIS A 97 -0.54 -4.19 -6.43
N MET A 98 0.56 -4.71 -5.92
CA MET A 98 1.80 -4.85 -6.66
C MET A 98 2.24 -6.31 -6.70
N SER A 99 2.82 -6.72 -7.82
CA SER A 99 3.49 -8.01 -7.94
C SER A 99 4.97 -7.83 -7.69
N MET A 100 5.61 -8.80 -7.06
CA MET A 100 7.06 -8.80 -6.89
C MET A 100 7.59 -10.24 -7.01
N GLY A 101 8.91 -10.37 -7.21
CA GLY A 101 9.52 -11.68 -7.36
C GLY A 101 8.92 -12.45 -8.55
N ASP A 102 8.68 -13.72 -8.36
CA ASP A 102 8.18 -14.60 -9.42
C ASP A 102 6.79 -14.22 -9.91
N GLU A 103 5.99 -13.54 -9.09
CA GLU A 103 4.66 -13.11 -9.49
C GLU A 103 4.68 -12.08 -10.62
N ILE A 104 5.79 -11.35 -10.76
CA ILE A 104 5.97 -10.41 -11.87
C ILE A 104 5.90 -11.14 -13.22
N HIS A 105 6.53 -12.30 -13.31
CA HIS A 105 6.52 -13.09 -14.54
C HIS A 105 5.11 -13.55 -14.92
N LYS A 106 4.31 -13.93 -13.93
CA LYS A 106 2.90 -14.30 -14.17
C LYS A 106 2.11 -13.11 -14.66
N THR A 107 2.33 -11.93 -14.07
CA THR A 107 1.66 -10.70 -14.49
C THR A 107 2.03 -10.35 -15.93
N ILE A 108 3.32 -10.41 -16.26
CA ILE A 108 3.80 -10.16 -17.62
C ILE A 108 3.18 -11.16 -18.59
N GLY A 109 3.13 -12.44 -18.21
CA GLY A 109 2.52 -13.48 -19.05
C GLY A 109 1.07 -13.17 -19.38
N ARG A 110 0.29 -12.71 -18.39
CA ARG A 110 -1.11 -12.32 -18.62
C ARG A 110 -1.23 -11.14 -19.59
N VAL A 111 -0.33 -10.16 -19.47
CA VAL A 111 -0.29 -9.01 -20.36
C VAL A 111 0.00 -9.45 -21.79
N LEU A 112 1.02 -10.30 -21.97
CA LEU A 112 1.39 -10.79 -23.30
C LEU A 112 0.30 -11.64 -23.93
N ASP A 113 -0.34 -12.50 -23.14
CA ASP A 113 -1.45 -13.34 -23.61
C ASP A 113 -2.64 -12.48 -24.03
N ALA A 114 -2.99 -11.47 -23.24
CA ALA A 114 -4.09 -10.57 -23.56
C ALA A 114 -3.82 -9.81 -24.86
N ARG A 115 -2.60 -9.31 -25.04
CA ARG A 115 -2.20 -8.61 -26.27
C ARG A 115 -2.32 -9.52 -27.48
N LYS A 116 -1.89 -10.77 -27.34
CA LYS A 116 -1.96 -11.76 -28.40
C LYS A 116 -3.42 -12.05 -28.79
N GLN A 117 -4.29 -12.26 -27.76
CA GLN A 117 -5.71 -12.51 -27.98
C GLN A 117 -6.42 -11.32 -28.63
N LEU A 118 -5.97 -10.11 -28.34
CA LEU A 118 -6.53 -8.89 -28.91
C LEU A 118 -5.93 -8.53 -30.28
N GLY A 119 -4.94 -9.30 -30.75
CA GLY A 119 -4.26 -9.02 -32.01
C GLY A 119 -3.38 -7.80 -31.99
N ILE A 120 -2.86 -7.44 -30.82
CA ILE A 120 -1.94 -6.31 -30.62
C ILE A 120 -0.53 -6.87 -30.41
N THR A 121 0.44 -6.31 -31.10
CA THR A 121 1.85 -6.71 -30.97
C THR A 121 2.64 -5.75 -30.12
#